data_293938138c17e006ddab25b934e302d3
#
_entry.id   293938138c17e006ddab25b934e302d3
#
_cell.length_a   1.000
_cell.length_b   1.000
_cell.length_c   1.000
_cell.angle_alpha   90.00
_cell.angle_beta   90.00
_cell.angle_gamma   90.00
#
_symmetry.space_group_name_H-M   'P 1'
#
loop_
_entity.id
_entity.type
_entity.pdbx_description
1 polymer ?
#
loop_
_entity_poly.entity_id
_entity_poly.type
_entity_poly.pdbx_seq_one_letter_code
_entity_poly.pdbx_strand_id
1 'polypeptide(L)'
;MSRPVTLARSEVHELTSRHAEADYQLWVAAPTQNPRLRPRERYPVLYVTDADIWFNTAAELTRLMHNLFGLLPPILVVGIAYGVEDPMLQGEIRNRDLTPTPDPGFEAMGRRMNPEWKPALPEGRRMGRAPEFLAFLEEEVKPFIEERYPVEGNGTLFGCSLGGLFTLYALLARPGSFDHYIAGSPSIWWNDAVLFDLEEKTAASTRDMAATLFMGVGSLEEGAGIPGVDMFRFITNMRDMASRLESRGYPSLQVTTQVFDDEGHTSVPPVVLTRGLRRAFPR
;
A
#
# COMPACT_ATOMS: atom_id res chain seq x y z
N MET A 1 35.35 -16.72 -5.39
CA MET A 1 33.97 -16.97 -5.88
C MET A 1 33.05 -15.98 -5.20
N SER A 2 32.28 -15.22 -5.96
CA SER A 2 31.23 -14.33 -5.43
C SER A 2 29.94 -15.13 -5.27
N ARG A 3 29.11 -14.74 -4.26
CA ARG A 3 27.75 -15.27 -4.09
C ARG A 3 26.79 -14.10 -3.89
N PRO A 4 25.52 -14.23 -4.32
CA PRO A 4 24.51 -13.22 -4.06
C PRO A 4 24.32 -12.95 -2.55
N VAL A 5 24.02 -11.70 -2.20
CA VAL A 5 23.49 -11.35 -0.89
C VAL A 5 21.98 -11.49 -0.95
N THR A 6 21.41 -12.29 -0.06
CA THR A 6 19.96 -12.51 0.00
C THR A 6 19.40 -11.89 1.27
N LEU A 7 18.14 -11.45 1.21
CA LEU A 7 17.43 -11.02 2.42
C LEU A 7 17.26 -12.21 3.36
N ALA A 8 17.77 -12.09 4.59
CA ALA A 8 17.72 -13.19 5.53
C ALA A 8 16.27 -13.49 5.96
N ARG A 9 15.95 -14.80 6.14
CA ARG A 9 14.64 -15.27 6.61
C ARG A 9 13.49 -14.83 5.69
N SER A 10 13.74 -14.74 4.41
CA SER A 10 12.72 -14.49 3.40
C SER A 10 12.58 -15.67 2.45
N GLU A 11 11.40 -15.83 1.92
CA GLU A 11 11.03 -16.84 0.93
C GLU A 11 10.02 -16.29 -0.06
N VAL A 12 9.86 -16.97 -1.18
CA VAL A 12 8.93 -16.61 -2.26
C VAL A 12 7.95 -17.75 -2.46
N HIS A 13 6.67 -17.44 -2.55
CA HIS A 13 5.61 -18.35 -2.91
C HIS A 13 4.91 -17.88 -4.18
N GLU A 14 4.69 -18.79 -5.13
CA GLU A 14 3.90 -18.52 -6.34
C GLU A 14 2.41 -18.71 -6.01
N LEU A 15 1.58 -17.79 -6.45
CA LEU A 15 0.13 -17.84 -6.23
C LEU A 15 -0.63 -17.35 -7.46
N THR A 16 -1.46 -18.21 -8.04
CA THR A 16 -2.37 -17.85 -9.13
C THR A 16 -3.70 -17.41 -8.55
N SER A 17 -4.07 -16.16 -8.79
CA SER A 17 -5.35 -15.59 -8.31
C SER A 17 -6.50 -15.93 -9.24
N ARG A 18 -7.59 -16.45 -8.65
CA ARG A 18 -8.86 -16.63 -9.34
C ARG A 18 -9.63 -15.31 -9.51
N HIS A 19 -9.47 -14.38 -8.55
CA HIS A 19 -10.14 -13.08 -8.58
C HIS A 19 -9.49 -12.12 -9.59
N ALA A 20 -8.16 -11.95 -9.51
CA ALA A 20 -7.42 -11.08 -10.42
C ALA A 20 -7.11 -11.73 -11.78
N GLU A 21 -7.31 -13.07 -11.92
CA GLU A 21 -6.97 -13.86 -13.12
C GLU A 21 -5.53 -13.64 -13.57
N ALA A 22 -4.60 -13.70 -12.60
CA ALA A 22 -3.18 -13.42 -12.81
C ALA A 22 -2.31 -14.17 -11.81
N ASP A 23 -1.05 -14.32 -12.16
CA ASP A 23 -0.04 -14.91 -11.30
C ASP A 23 0.67 -13.81 -10.50
N TYR A 24 0.98 -14.11 -9.25
CA TYR A 24 1.70 -13.24 -8.31
C TYR A 24 2.75 -14.03 -7.56
N GLN A 25 3.74 -13.32 -7.05
CA GLN A 25 4.66 -13.83 -6.06
C GLN A 25 4.38 -13.20 -4.71
N LEU A 26 4.25 -14.02 -3.68
CA LEU A 26 4.23 -13.55 -2.31
C LEU A 26 5.65 -13.66 -1.74
N TRP A 27 6.25 -12.52 -1.48
CA TRP A 27 7.56 -12.43 -0.82
C TRP A 27 7.33 -12.28 0.68
N VAL A 28 7.76 -13.28 1.45
CA VAL A 28 7.51 -13.33 2.89
C VAL A 28 8.81 -13.18 3.65
N ALA A 29 8.89 -12.19 4.54
CA ALA A 29 10.00 -12.03 5.47
C ALA A 29 9.55 -12.33 6.89
N ALA A 30 10.00 -13.46 7.43
CA ALA A 30 9.71 -13.86 8.80
C ALA A 30 10.43 -12.94 9.80
N PRO A 31 9.76 -12.53 10.92
CA PRO A 31 10.37 -11.69 11.92
C PRO A 31 11.51 -12.40 12.64
N THR A 32 12.45 -11.62 13.14
CA THR A 32 13.40 -12.07 14.14
C THR A 32 12.87 -11.75 15.52
N GLN A 33 13.08 -12.67 16.49
CA GLN A 33 12.75 -12.37 17.87
C GLN A 33 13.97 -11.77 18.58
N ASN A 34 13.79 -10.62 19.22
CA ASN A 34 14.83 -10.05 20.07
C ASN A 34 14.82 -10.80 21.41
N PRO A 35 15.93 -11.48 21.80
CA PRO A 35 15.97 -12.28 23.02
C PRO A 35 15.87 -11.44 24.32
N ARG A 36 15.98 -10.11 24.22
CA ARG A 36 15.80 -9.17 25.34
C ARG A 36 14.36 -8.72 25.53
N LEU A 37 13.45 -9.07 24.60
CA LEU A 37 12.05 -8.74 24.65
C LEU A 37 11.24 -10.00 24.94
N ARG A 38 9.99 -9.80 25.38
CA ARG A 38 9.06 -10.92 25.56
C ARG A 38 8.81 -11.59 24.19
N PRO A 39 9.00 -12.91 24.07
CA PRO A 39 8.71 -13.60 22.82
C PRO A 39 7.20 -13.53 22.53
N ARG A 40 6.87 -13.45 21.25
CA ARG A 40 5.49 -13.56 20.76
C ARG A 40 5.30 -14.88 20.04
N GLU A 41 4.16 -15.50 20.27
CA GLU A 41 3.76 -16.75 19.60
C GLU A 41 3.09 -16.47 18.25
N ARG A 42 2.43 -15.32 18.14
CA ARG A 42 1.75 -14.86 16.90
C ARG A 42 2.26 -13.46 16.54
N TYR A 43 2.23 -13.15 15.25
CA TYR A 43 2.80 -11.94 14.69
C TYR A 43 1.74 -11.11 13.96
N PRO A 44 1.69 -9.79 14.16
CA PRO A 44 0.96 -8.93 13.24
C PRO A 44 1.60 -9.00 11.85
N VAL A 45 0.77 -8.82 10.81
CA VAL A 45 1.21 -8.88 9.41
C VAL A 45 1.23 -7.48 8.81
N LEU A 46 2.29 -7.19 8.04
CA LEU A 46 2.37 -6.04 7.16
C LEU A 46 2.28 -6.53 5.70
N TYR A 47 1.16 -6.25 5.05
CA TYR A 47 0.98 -6.48 3.62
C TYR A 47 1.49 -5.25 2.84
N VAL A 48 2.35 -5.49 1.86
CA VAL A 48 3.05 -4.45 1.09
C VAL A 48 2.69 -4.59 -0.38
N THR A 49 2.00 -3.61 -0.93
CA THR A 49 1.81 -3.53 -2.39
C THR A 49 3.10 -3.10 -3.08
N ASP A 50 3.22 -3.36 -4.38
CA ASP A 50 4.46 -3.04 -5.12
C ASP A 50 5.71 -3.63 -4.45
N ALA A 51 5.67 -4.94 -4.10
CA ALA A 51 6.75 -5.60 -3.36
C ALA A 51 8.09 -5.52 -4.10
N ASP A 52 8.07 -5.54 -5.41
CA ASP A 52 9.23 -5.35 -6.29
C ASP A 52 10.01 -4.06 -5.97
N ILE A 53 9.33 -3.06 -5.38
CA ILE A 53 9.91 -1.77 -4.99
C ILE A 53 10.15 -1.70 -3.48
N TRP A 54 9.15 -2.10 -2.66
CA TRP A 54 9.09 -1.74 -1.25
C TRP A 54 9.39 -2.87 -0.27
N PHE A 55 9.37 -4.14 -0.70
CA PHE A 55 9.51 -5.28 0.21
C PHE A 55 10.79 -5.27 1.03
N ASN A 56 11.94 -5.09 0.37
CA ASN A 56 13.23 -5.11 1.06
C ASN A 56 13.31 -3.99 2.11
N THR A 57 12.85 -2.77 1.74
CA THR A 57 12.80 -1.62 2.64
C THR A 57 11.89 -1.91 3.84
N ALA A 58 10.70 -2.44 3.60
CA ALA A 58 9.74 -2.75 4.66
C ALA A 58 10.27 -3.84 5.62
N ALA A 59 10.85 -4.90 5.09
CA ALA A 59 11.41 -5.99 5.87
C ALA A 59 12.59 -5.55 6.74
N GLU A 60 13.50 -4.74 6.19
CA GLU A 60 14.66 -4.27 6.97
C GLU A 60 14.27 -3.20 8.01
N LEU A 61 13.36 -2.29 7.68
CA LEU A 61 12.88 -1.28 8.62
C LEU A 61 12.13 -1.91 9.80
N THR A 62 11.21 -2.84 9.55
CA THR A 62 10.48 -3.54 10.62
C THR A 62 11.44 -4.32 11.52
N ARG A 63 12.43 -5.01 10.94
CA ARG A 63 13.44 -5.75 11.66
C ARG A 63 14.32 -4.84 12.51
N LEU A 64 14.80 -3.73 11.95
CA LEU A 64 15.63 -2.74 12.66
C LEU A 64 14.86 -2.15 13.85
N MET A 65 13.64 -1.71 13.62
CA MET A 65 12.81 -1.07 14.65
C MET A 65 12.43 -2.04 15.78
N HIS A 66 12.25 -3.33 15.47
CA HIS A 66 12.05 -4.35 16.51
C HIS A 66 13.34 -4.67 17.28
N ASN A 67 14.42 -5.01 16.56
CA ASN A 67 15.60 -5.62 17.15
C ASN A 67 16.43 -4.67 18.01
N LEU A 68 16.57 -3.39 17.65
CA LEU A 68 17.41 -2.47 18.40
C LEU A 68 16.77 -1.98 19.69
N PHE A 69 15.53 -1.48 19.60
CA PHE A 69 14.89 -0.80 20.72
C PHE A 69 13.48 -1.31 21.05
N GLY A 70 13.00 -2.34 20.39
CA GLY A 70 11.64 -2.84 20.56
C GLY A 70 10.59 -1.78 20.24
N LEU A 71 10.84 -0.91 19.26
CA LEU A 71 9.92 0.15 18.87
C LEU A 71 8.65 -0.41 18.25
N LEU A 72 8.74 -1.59 17.64
CA LEU A 72 7.64 -2.34 17.05
C LEU A 72 7.59 -3.76 17.63
N PRO A 73 6.45 -4.45 17.59
CA PRO A 73 6.41 -5.90 17.73
C PRO A 73 7.20 -6.58 16.60
N PRO A 74 7.51 -7.87 16.72
CA PRO A 74 8.02 -8.64 15.58
C PRO A 74 6.91 -8.79 14.55
N ILE A 75 7.11 -8.26 13.33
CA ILE A 75 6.12 -8.20 12.26
C ILE A 75 6.50 -9.20 11.15
N LEU A 76 5.53 -9.99 10.68
CA LEU A 76 5.63 -10.76 9.44
C LEU A 76 5.38 -9.79 8.27
N VAL A 77 6.33 -9.66 7.36
CA VAL A 77 6.16 -8.82 6.17
C VAL A 77 5.79 -9.69 4.97
N VAL A 78 4.69 -9.37 4.31
CA VAL A 78 4.17 -10.07 3.13
C VAL A 78 4.08 -9.06 2.00
N GLY A 79 4.98 -9.18 1.03
CA GLY A 79 4.97 -8.35 -0.16
C GLY A 79 4.24 -9.05 -1.32
N ILE A 80 3.41 -8.31 -2.03
CA ILE A 80 2.73 -8.78 -3.23
C ILE A 80 3.51 -8.26 -4.43
N ALA A 81 4.25 -9.16 -5.09
CA ALA A 81 5.06 -8.89 -6.26
C ALA A 81 4.38 -9.41 -7.53
N TYR A 82 4.68 -8.78 -8.64
CA TYR A 82 4.05 -9.12 -9.92
C TYR A 82 4.74 -10.29 -10.64
N GLY A 83 5.94 -10.70 -10.20
CA GLY A 83 6.65 -11.85 -10.73
C GLY A 83 7.10 -11.70 -12.19
N VAL A 84 7.24 -10.47 -12.69
CA VAL A 84 7.66 -10.16 -14.05
C VAL A 84 8.95 -9.34 -14.05
N GLU A 85 9.86 -9.65 -14.99
CA GLU A 85 11.13 -8.92 -15.11
C GLU A 85 11.03 -7.66 -15.96
N ASP A 86 10.04 -7.59 -16.88
CA ASP A 86 9.82 -6.43 -17.74
C ASP A 86 9.20 -5.28 -16.97
N PRO A 87 9.92 -4.14 -16.77
CA PRO A 87 9.42 -3.00 -16.01
C PRO A 87 8.17 -2.35 -16.62
N MET A 88 7.99 -2.45 -17.95
CA MET A 88 6.81 -1.89 -18.62
C MET A 88 5.58 -2.73 -18.32
N LEU A 89 5.69 -4.04 -18.43
CA LEU A 89 4.61 -4.97 -18.07
C LEU A 89 4.29 -4.88 -16.57
N GLN A 90 5.32 -4.78 -15.72
CA GLN A 90 5.15 -4.56 -14.28
C GLN A 90 4.32 -3.29 -14.01
N GLY A 91 4.66 -2.18 -14.68
CA GLY A 91 3.91 -0.93 -14.58
C GLY A 91 2.45 -1.05 -15.03
N GLU A 92 2.18 -1.83 -16.09
CA GLU A 92 0.80 -2.07 -16.56
C GLU A 92 -0.01 -2.93 -15.58
N ILE A 93 0.58 -4.00 -15.04
CA ILE A 93 -0.05 -4.85 -14.03
C ILE A 93 -0.35 -4.01 -12.76
N ARG A 94 0.60 -3.21 -12.34
CA ARG A 94 0.46 -2.26 -11.24
C ARG A 94 -0.72 -1.29 -11.45
N ASN A 95 -0.81 -0.68 -12.64
CA ASN A 95 -1.92 0.22 -12.97
C ASN A 95 -3.26 -0.53 -12.97
N ARG A 96 -3.28 -1.77 -13.47
CA ARG A 96 -4.46 -2.63 -13.45
C ARG A 96 -4.98 -2.85 -12.04
N ASP A 97 -4.11 -3.29 -11.13
CA ASP A 97 -4.49 -3.83 -9.83
C ASP A 97 -4.70 -2.75 -8.76
N LEU A 98 -3.99 -1.64 -8.86
CA LEU A 98 -4.01 -0.62 -7.81
C LEU A 98 -4.97 0.55 -8.08
N THR A 99 -5.71 0.52 -9.19
CA THR A 99 -6.63 1.59 -9.53
C THR A 99 -8.09 1.12 -9.50
N PRO A 100 -9.00 1.93 -8.92
CA PRO A 100 -10.41 1.53 -8.77
C PRO A 100 -11.22 1.67 -10.06
N THR A 101 -10.74 2.48 -11.01
CA THR A 101 -11.40 2.75 -12.29
C THR A 101 -10.37 2.98 -13.38
N PRO A 102 -10.73 2.78 -14.67
CA PRO A 102 -9.91 3.29 -15.76
C PRO A 102 -9.79 4.82 -15.70
N ASP A 103 -8.63 5.35 -16.13
CA ASP A 103 -8.39 6.79 -16.32
C ASP A 103 -7.88 7.04 -17.75
N PRO A 104 -8.79 7.43 -18.69
CA PRO A 104 -8.39 7.73 -20.06
C PRO A 104 -7.42 8.91 -20.18
N GLY A 105 -7.49 9.88 -19.25
CA GLY A 105 -6.58 11.02 -19.20
C GLY A 105 -5.15 10.60 -18.88
N PHE A 106 -4.99 9.72 -17.92
CA PHE A 106 -3.70 9.13 -17.57
C PHE A 106 -3.12 8.30 -18.73
N GLU A 107 -3.94 7.47 -19.39
CA GLU A 107 -3.50 6.71 -20.56
C GLU A 107 -3.06 7.63 -21.71
N ALA A 108 -3.83 8.69 -21.98
CA ALA A 108 -3.48 9.68 -23.00
C ALA A 108 -2.17 10.43 -22.66
N MET A 109 -1.94 10.73 -21.39
CA MET A 109 -0.68 11.32 -20.93
C MET A 109 0.50 10.36 -21.17
N GLY A 110 0.36 9.09 -20.81
CA GLY A 110 1.38 8.07 -21.06
C GLY A 110 1.74 7.94 -22.53
N ARG A 111 0.75 7.92 -23.43
CA ARG A 111 0.99 7.91 -24.89
C ARG A 111 1.68 9.17 -25.42
N ARG A 112 1.43 10.33 -24.83
CA ARG A 112 2.13 11.58 -25.20
C ARG A 112 3.59 11.56 -24.75
N MET A 113 3.87 11.00 -23.58
CA MET A 113 5.24 10.88 -23.05
C MET A 113 6.05 9.80 -23.78
N ASN A 114 5.41 8.74 -24.20
CA ASN A 114 6.02 7.66 -24.98
C ASN A 114 5.12 7.25 -26.16
N PRO A 115 5.24 7.92 -27.33
CA PRO A 115 4.43 7.60 -28.51
C PRO A 115 4.65 6.19 -29.08
N GLU A 116 5.79 5.57 -28.79
CA GLU A 116 6.15 4.21 -29.20
C GLU A 116 5.60 3.14 -28.25
N TRP A 117 5.02 3.55 -27.14
CA TRP A 117 4.48 2.61 -26.15
C TRP A 117 3.36 1.75 -26.73
N LYS A 118 3.59 0.44 -26.64
CA LYS A 118 2.61 -0.58 -27.02
C LYS A 118 2.22 -1.36 -25.76
N PRO A 119 1.00 -1.16 -25.26
CA PRO A 119 0.54 -1.91 -24.10
C PRO A 119 0.57 -3.41 -24.31
N ALA A 120 1.08 -4.15 -23.32
CA ALA A 120 1.06 -5.60 -23.31
C ALA A 120 -0.32 -6.14 -22.87
N LEU A 121 -0.99 -5.42 -21.96
CA LEU A 121 -2.31 -5.80 -21.51
C LEU A 121 -3.40 -5.32 -22.49
N PRO A 122 -4.45 -6.11 -22.73
CA PRO A 122 -5.54 -5.72 -23.59
C PRO A 122 -6.31 -4.52 -23.02
N GLU A 123 -6.91 -3.71 -23.90
CA GLU A 123 -7.82 -2.65 -23.51
C GLU A 123 -8.94 -3.21 -22.60
N GLY A 124 -9.33 -2.46 -21.56
CA GLY A 124 -10.27 -2.93 -20.55
C GLY A 124 -9.65 -3.81 -19.43
N ARG A 125 -8.38 -4.22 -19.58
CA ARG A 125 -7.63 -4.94 -18.53
C ARG A 125 -6.38 -4.20 -18.04
N ARG A 126 -6.22 -2.92 -18.40
CA ARG A 126 -5.03 -2.13 -18.05
C ARG A 126 -5.17 -1.34 -16.76
N MET A 127 -6.39 -1.11 -16.29
CA MET A 127 -6.72 -0.29 -15.13
C MET A 127 -8.06 -0.70 -14.55
N GLY A 128 -8.34 -0.30 -13.30
CA GLY A 128 -9.68 -0.40 -12.72
C GLY A 128 -10.02 -1.75 -12.10
N ARG A 129 -9.03 -2.57 -11.77
CA ARG A 129 -9.25 -3.89 -11.15
C ARG A 129 -8.87 -3.97 -9.67
N ALA A 130 -8.86 -2.82 -8.98
CA ALA A 130 -8.68 -2.81 -7.53
C ALA A 130 -9.73 -3.65 -6.76
N PRO A 131 -11.00 -3.77 -7.21
CA PRO A 131 -11.97 -4.67 -6.56
C PRO A 131 -11.51 -6.13 -6.55
N GLU A 132 -11.03 -6.64 -7.69
CA GLU A 132 -10.56 -8.01 -7.84
C GLU A 132 -9.25 -8.24 -7.10
N PHE A 133 -8.35 -7.26 -7.10
CA PHE A 133 -7.11 -7.33 -6.36
C PHE A 133 -7.36 -7.31 -4.85
N LEU A 134 -8.31 -6.52 -4.36
CA LEU A 134 -8.72 -6.55 -2.94
C LEU A 134 -9.32 -7.91 -2.56
N ALA A 135 -10.19 -8.47 -3.41
CA ALA A 135 -10.73 -9.82 -3.19
C ALA A 135 -9.62 -10.88 -3.16
N PHE A 136 -8.62 -10.78 -4.04
CA PHE A 136 -7.44 -11.64 -4.01
C PHE A 136 -6.71 -11.55 -2.67
N LEU A 137 -6.46 -10.33 -2.16
CA LEU A 137 -5.79 -10.15 -0.86
C LEU A 137 -6.58 -10.77 0.28
N GLU A 138 -7.90 -10.57 0.31
CA GLU A 138 -8.74 -11.03 1.43
C GLU A 138 -9.04 -12.53 1.37
N GLU A 139 -9.35 -13.05 0.19
CA GLU A 139 -9.93 -14.38 0.06
C GLU A 139 -8.89 -15.45 -0.36
N GLU A 140 -7.69 -15.02 -0.79
CA GLU A 140 -6.64 -15.93 -1.23
C GLU A 140 -5.32 -15.69 -0.46
N VAL A 141 -4.81 -14.45 -0.41
CA VAL A 141 -3.50 -14.16 0.23
C VAL A 141 -3.58 -14.34 1.74
N LYS A 142 -4.56 -13.71 2.41
CA LYS A 142 -4.67 -13.82 3.88
C LYS A 142 -4.85 -15.25 4.35
N PRO A 143 -5.78 -16.05 3.81
CA PRO A 143 -5.90 -17.46 4.19
C PRO A 143 -4.63 -18.27 3.93
N PHE A 144 -3.93 -18.00 2.82
CA PHE A 144 -2.65 -18.66 2.52
C PHE A 144 -1.59 -18.38 3.59
N ILE A 145 -1.52 -17.14 4.08
CA ILE A 145 -0.58 -16.71 5.13
C ILE A 145 -0.99 -17.29 6.48
N GLU A 146 -2.27 -17.24 6.84
CA GLU A 146 -2.81 -17.74 8.11
C GLU A 146 -2.61 -19.25 8.28
N GLU A 147 -2.66 -20.02 7.20
CA GLU A 147 -2.41 -21.46 7.21
C GLU A 147 -0.93 -21.80 7.50
N ARG A 148 0.01 -20.94 7.08
CA ARG A 148 1.46 -21.23 7.07
C ARG A 148 2.24 -20.54 8.18
N TYR A 149 1.73 -19.43 8.69
CA TYR A 149 2.43 -18.60 9.66
C TYR A 149 1.55 -18.29 10.87
N PRO A 150 2.12 -18.24 12.08
CA PRO A 150 1.37 -17.89 13.28
C PRO A 150 1.11 -16.37 13.31
N VAL A 151 0.04 -15.93 12.69
CA VAL A 151 -0.32 -14.51 12.55
C VAL A 151 -1.52 -14.12 13.41
N GLU A 152 -1.65 -12.84 13.73
CA GLU A 152 -2.74 -12.26 14.52
C GLU A 152 -3.32 -11.00 13.87
N GLY A 153 -4.61 -10.73 14.11
CA GLY A 153 -5.33 -9.56 13.58
C GLY A 153 -5.58 -9.64 12.07
N ASN A 154 -6.22 -8.58 11.53
CA ASN A 154 -6.48 -8.46 10.09
C ASN A 154 -5.29 -7.88 9.31
N GLY A 155 -4.24 -7.47 10.05
CA GLY A 155 -3.00 -6.97 9.47
C GLY A 155 -3.01 -5.47 9.16
N THR A 156 -1.87 -5.03 8.65
CA THR A 156 -1.61 -3.66 8.19
C THR A 156 -1.42 -3.67 6.68
N LEU A 157 -2.10 -2.79 5.94
CA LEU A 157 -1.86 -2.57 4.51
C LEU A 157 -0.99 -1.33 4.31
N PHE A 158 0.11 -1.48 3.58
CA PHE A 158 0.97 -0.38 3.15
C PHE A 158 1.06 -0.30 1.64
N GLY A 159 0.90 0.91 1.12
CA GLY A 159 1.17 1.23 -0.28
C GLY A 159 1.56 2.69 -0.46
N CYS A 160 2.27 2.97 -1.55
CA CYS A 160 2.70 4.31 -1.94
C CYS A 160 2.23 4.67 -3.34
N SER A 161 1.93 5.95 -3.59
CA SER A 161 1.46 6.44 -4.91
C SER A 161 0.13 5.75 -5.31
N LEU A 162 0.08 4.98 -6.40
CA LEU A 162 -1.08 4.12 -6.71
C LEU A 162 -1.32 3.06 -5.64
N GLY A 163 -0.26 2.53 -4.99
CA GLY A 163 -0.42 1.67 -3.81
C GLY A 163 -1.10 2.38 -2.64
N GLY A 164 -0.82 3.68 -2.46
CA GLY A 164 -1.53 4.53 -1.50
C GLY A 164 -2.98 4.79 -1.89
N LEU A 165 -3.27 4.97 -3.17
CA LEU A 165 -4.63 5.02 -3.72
C LEU A 165 -5.39 3.73 -3.39
N PHE A 166 -4.78 2.57 -3.67
CA PHE A 166 -5.35 1.27 -3.35
C PHE A 166 -5.56 1.07 -1.85
N THR A 167 -4.63 1.55 -1.02
CA THR A 167 -4.77 1.48 0.46
C THR A 167 -6.01 2.23 0.93
N LEU A 168 -6.27 3.42 0.40
CA LEU A 168 -7.50 4.18 0.70
C LEU A 168 -8.74 3.52 0.09
N TYR A 169 -8.62 3.01 -1.13
CA TYR A 169 -9.70 2.25 -1.78
C TYR A 169 -10.14 1.05 -0.90
N ALA A 170 -9.19 0.28 -0.38
CA ALA A 170 -9.48 -0.88 0.47
C ALA A 170 -10.23 -0.48 1.74
N LEU A 171 -9.82 0.61 2.41
CA LEU A 171 -10.53 1.13 3.59
C LEU A 171 -11.97 1.51 3.26
N LEU A 172 -12.19 2.19 2.13
CA LEU A 172 -13.51 2.71 1.75
C LEU A 172 -14.41 1.62 1.17
N ALA A 173 -13.90 0.75 0.31
CA ALA A 173 -14.69 -0.27 -0.38
C ALA A 173 -15.09 -1.43 0.54
N ARG A 174 -14.20 -1.83 1.45
CA ARG A 174 -14.43 -2.94 2.40
C ARG A 174 -13.88 -2.57 3.78
N PRO A 175 -14.58 -1.73 4.56
CA PRO A 175 -14.19 -1.41 5.93
C PRO A 175 -14.01 -2.68 6.77
N GLY A 176 -12.90 -2.76 7.50
CA GLY A 176 -12.56 -3.94 8.31
C GLY A 176 -11.68 -4.98 7.60
N SER A 177 -11.34 -4.79 6.33
CA SER A 177 -10.38 -5.65 5.62
C SER A 177 -9.02 -5.69 6.32
N PHE A 178 -8.58 -4.58 6.87
CA PHE A 178 -7.34 -4.47 7.64
C PHE A 178 -7.58 -3.67 8.92
N ASP A 179 -6.74 -3.89 9.94
CA ASP A 179 -6.79 -3.13 11.19
C ASP A 179 -6.13 -1.75 11.02
N HIS A 180 -5.08 -1.70 10.16
CA HIS A 180 -4.28 -0.50 9.95
C HIS A 180 -4.01 -0.26 8.47
N TYR A 181 -4.07 1.01 8.06
CA TYR A 181 -3.82 1.46 6.69
C TYR A 181 -2.73 2.52 6.70
N ILE A 182 -1.69 2.34 5.91
CA ILE A 182 -0.57 3.27 5.77
C ILE A 182 -0.46 3.66 4.30
N ALA A 183 -0.90 4.86 3.95
CA ALA A 183 -0.90 5.36 2.58
C ALA A 183 0.16 6.45 2.40
N GLY A 184 1.21 6.13 1.65
CA GLY A 184 2.25 7.06 1.26
C GLY A 184 1.90 7.76 -0.03
N SER A 185 1.94 9.10 -0.03
CA SER A 185 1.68 9.93 -1.22
C SER A 185 0.53 9.39 -2.08
N PRO A 186 -0.66 9.16 -1.49
CA PRO A 186 -1.74 8.48 -2.18
C PRO A 186 -2.19 9.26 -3.42
N SER A 187 -2.29 8.59 -4.57
CA SER A 187 -2.70 9.17 -5.85
C SER A 187 -4.21 9.45 -5.90
N ILE A 188 -4.73 10.22 -4.92
CA ILE A 188 -6.17 10.54 -4.80
C ILE A 188 -6.70 11.30 -6.04
N TRP A 189 -5.82 11.98 -6.77
CA TRP A 189 -6.11 12.67 -8.03
C TRP A 189 -6.61 11.76 -9.15
N TRP A 190 -6.45 10.44 -9.04
CA TRP A 190 -6.79 9.46 -10.07
C TRP A 190 -8.22 9.60 -10.55
N ASN A 191 -8.39 9.64 -11.90
CA ASN A 191 -9.69 9.72 -12.58
C ASN A 191 -10.62 10.76 -11.93
N ASP A 192 -10.24 12.03 -12.02
CA ASP A 192 -10.97 13.16 -11.41
C ASP A 192 -11.24 12.98 -9.90
N ALA A 193 -10.28 12.37 -9.21
CA ALA A 193 -10.34 12.13 -7.77
C ALA A 193 -11.53 11.24 -7.33
N VAL A 194 -11.79 10.17 -8.08
CA VAL A 194 -12.90 9.23 -7.89
C VAL A 194 -13.05 8.67 -6.48
N LEU A 195 -11.99 8.69 -5.67
CA LEU A 195 -12.08 8.25 -4.27
C LEU A 195 -12.97 9.14 -3.40
N PHE A 196 -13.17 10.40 -3.74
CA PHE A 196 -14.11 11.25 -3.01
C PHE A 196 -15.56 10.83 -3.23
N ASP A 197 -15.90 10.37 -4.44
CA ASP A 197 -17.22 9.82 -4.74
C ASP A 197 -17.43 8.47 -4.01
N LEU A 198 -16.40 7.66 -3.94
CA LEU A 198 -16.45 6.39 -3.21
C LEU A 198 -16.61 6.66 -1.69
N GLU A 199 -15.88 7.63 -1.13
CA GLU A 199 -16.00 8.02 0.26
C GLU A 199 -17.44 8.43 0.59
N GLU A 200 -18.06 9.27 -0.24
CA GLU A 200 -19.44 9.70 -0.05
C GLU A 200 -20.43 8.54 -0.09
N LYS A 201 -20.28 7.63 -1.06
CA LYS A 201 -21.10 6.40 -1.14
C LYS A 201 -20.94 5.52 0.10
N THR A 202 -19.70 5.35 0.57
CA THR A 202 -19.41 4.56 1.76
C THR A 202 -20.04 5.19 3.00
N ALA A 203 -19.93 6.50 3.14
CA ALA A 203 -20.51 7.23 4.27
C ALA A 203 -22.05 7.12 4.33
N ALA A 204 -22.72 6.97 3.19
CA ALA A 204 -24.16 6.77 3.15
C ALA A 204 -24.63 5.45 3.77
N SER A 205 -23.79 4.42 3.80
CA SER A 205 -24.12 3.06 4.26
C SER A 205 -23.36 2.60 5.50
N THR A 206 -22.20 3.22 5.80
CA THR A 206 -21.31 2.82 6.88
C THR A 206 -21.50 3.72 8.10
N ARG A 207 -21.66 3.12 9.29
CA ARG A 207 -21.84 3.84 10.56
C ARG A 207 -20.56 3.98 11.36
N ASP A 208 -19.60 3.09 11.14
CA ASP A 208 -18.29 3.08 11.79
C ASP A 208 -17.26 2.32 10.96
N MET A 209 -16.00 2.65 11.15
CA MET A 209 -14.84 1.98 10.55
C MET A 209 -13.81 1.74 11.65
N ALA A 210 -13.71 0.52 12.16
CA ALA A 210 -12.73 0.18 13.20
C ALA A 210 -11.33 0.01 12.56
N ALA A 211 -10.62 1.11 12.39
CA ALA A 211 -9.29 1.11 11.78
C ALA A 211 -8.43 2.32 12.21
N THR A 212 -7.13 2.20 12.03
CA THR A 212 -6.23 3.36 12.00
C THR A 212 -5.78 3.65 10.57
N LEU A 213 -5.87 4.89 10.16
CA LEU A 213 -5.37 5.39 8.89
C LEU A 213 -4.24 6.40 9.12
N PHE A 214 -3.07 6.11 8.58
CA PHE A 214 -1.98 7.07 8.48
C PHE A 214 -1.73 7.43 7.02
N MET A 215 -1.80 8.72 6.70
CA MET A 215 -1.43 9.25 5.39
C MET A 215 -0.23 10.17 5.51
N GLY A 216 0.75 10.02 4.64
CA GLY A 216 1.94 10.87 4.64
C GLY A 216 2.36 11.27 3.24
N VAL A 217 2.79 12.53 3.08
CA VAL A 217 3.29 13.09 1.82
C VAL A 217 4.53 13.93 2.07
N GLY A 218 5.36 14.13 1.06
CA GLY A 218 6.49 15.05 1.12
C GLY A 218 6.09 16.49 0.84
N SER A 219 6.77 17.47 1.47
CA SER A 219 6.50 18.88 1.24
C SER A 219 6.83 19.34 -0.18
N LEU A 220 7.71 18.61 -0.88
CA LEU A 220 8.08 18.90 -2.27
C LEU A 220 7.09 18.33 -3.30
N GLU A 221 6.01 17.67 -2.87
CA GLU A 221 5.03 17.06 -3.77
C GLU A 221 3.90 18.02 -4.19
N GLU A 222 3.84 19.22 -3.61
CA GLU A 222 2.90 20.28 -4.02
C GLU A 222 3.45 21.64 -3.60
N GLY A 223 3.41 22.62 -4.52
CA GLY A 223 3.83 24.00 -4.25
C GLY A 223 5.34 24.24 -4.31
N ALA A 224 6.14 23.24 -4.63
CA ALA A 224 7.59 23.36 -4.77
C ALA A 224 8.04 23.79 -6.18
N GLY A 225 7.10 23.97 -7.13
CA GLY A 225 7.39 24.36 -8.51
C GLY A 225 8.08 23.26 -9.31
N ILE A 226 7.95 21.99 -8.91
CA ILE A 226 8.50 20.85 -9.64
C ILE A 226 7.60 20.54 -10.83
N PRO A 227 8.08 20.71 -12.09
CA PRO A 227 7.26 20.48 -13.26
C PRO A 227 6.63 19.08 -13.28
N GLY A 228 5.30 19.02 -13.49
CA GLY A 228 4.55 17.77 -13.60
C GLY A 228 4.17 17.12 -12.26
N VAL A 229 4.58 17.68 -11.10
CA VAL A 229 4.24 17.15 -9.77
C VAL A 229 3.09 17.94 -9.14
N ASP A 230 3.14 19.27 -9.17
CA ASP A 230 2.15 20.15 -8.55
C ASP A 230 0.72 19.90 -9.02
N MET A 231 0.56 19.45 -10.28
CA MET A 231 -0.76 19.14 -10.85
C MET A 231 -1.50 18.00 -10.12
N PHE A 232 -0.80 17.13 -9.43
CA PHE A 232 -1.39 16.00 -8.72
C PHE A 232 -1.95 16.35 -7.35
N ARG A 233 -1.61 17.54 -6.81
CA ARG A 233 -2.16 18.08 -5.56
C ARG A 233 -2.11 17.09 -4.39
N PHE A 234 -1.00 16.41 -4.20
CA PHE A 234 -0.85 15.34 -3.21
C PHE A 234 -1.17 15.80 -1.79
N ILE A 235 -0.67 16.98 -1.38
CA ILE A 235 -0.88 17.53 -0.04
C ILE A 235 -2.33 17.94 0.15
N THR A 236 -2.88 18.67 -0.81
CA THR A 236 -4.27 19.14 -0.77
C THR A 236 -5.23 17.97 -0.73
N ASN A 237 -5.11 17.01 -1.65
CA ASN A 237 -6.01 15.86 -1.72
C ASN A 237 -5.93 14.98 -0.46
N MET A 238 -4.75 14.80 0.14
CA MET A 238 -4.59 14.10 1.41
C MET A 238 -5.36 14.81 2.54
N ARG A 239 -5.23 16.13 2.64
CA ARG A 239 -5.92 16.93 3.67
C ARG A 239 -7.43 16.91 3.48
N ASP A 240 -7.89 17.03 2.25
CA ASP A 240 -9.31 16.99 1.90
C ASP A 240 -9.93 15.63 2.25
N MET A 241 -9.23 14.52 1.95
CA MET A 241 -9.67 13.17 2.33
C MET A 241 -9.73 13.01 3.86
N ALA A 242 -8.71 13.46 4.58
CA ALA A 242 -8.71 13.40 6.04
C ALA A 242 -9.87 14.21 6.63
N SER A 243 -10.08 15.45 6.17
CA SER A 243 -11.17 16.31 6.63
C SER A 243 -12.54 15.70 6.39
N ARG A 244 -12.75 15.06 5.23
CA ARG A 244 -14.01 14.34 4.95
C ARG A 244 -14.22 13.19 5.91
N LEU A 245 -13.25 12.30 6.08
CA LEU A 245 -13.34 11.16 6.99
C LEU A 245 -13.58 11.61 8.45
N GLU A 246 -12.88 12.63 8.92
CA GLU A 246 -13.08 13.21 10.25
C GLU A 246 -14.48 13.79 10.43
N SER A 247 -15.02 14.46 9.39
CA SER A 247 -16.37 15.05 9.43
C SER A 247 -17.50 14.01 9.54
N ARG A 248 -17.24 12.75 9.15
CA ARG A 248 -18.21 11.65 9.28
C ARG A 248 -18.42 11.22 10.74
N GLY A 249 -17.44 11.48 11.60
CA GLY A 249 -17.54 11.16 13.03
C GLY A 249 -17.57 9.66 13.33
N TYR A 250 -16.88 8.83 12.55
CA TYR A 250 -16.75 7.38 12.82
C TYR A 250 -16.06 7.16 14.16
N PRO A 251 -16.72 6.55 15.17
CA PRO A 251 -16.18 6.51 16.52
C PRO A 251 -14.90 5.68 16.66
N SER A 252 -14.70 4.69 15.79
CA SER A 252 -13.55 3.75 15.85
C SER A 252 -12.49 4.02 14.78
N LEU A 253 -12.65 5.03 13.91
CA LEU A 253 -11.67 5.40 12.92
C LEU A 253 -10.71 6.45 13.49
N GLN A 254 -9.42 6.15 13.45
CA GLN A 254 -8.37 7.10 13.80
C GLN A 254 -7.64 7.54 12.55
N VAL A 255 -7.78 8.80 12.16
CA VAL A 255 -7.09 9.39 11.00
C VAL A 255 -5.91 10.22 11.50
N THR A 256 -4.75 10.05 10.88
CA THR A 256 -3.56 10.87 11.12
C THR A 256 -2.91 11.21 9.79
N THR A 257 -2.59 12.47 9.57
CA THR A 257 -1.85 12.94 8.40
C THR A 257 -0.53 13.59 8.79
N GLN A 258 0.46 13.50 7.91
CA GLN A 258 1.73 14.18 8.08
C GLN A 258 2.31 14.63 6.74
N VAL A 259 2.72 15.89 6.67
CA VAL A 259 3.58 16.40 5.59
C VAL A 259 5.02 16.36 6.12
N PHE A 260 5.92 15.74 5.37
CA PHE A 260 7.32 15.62 5.74
C PHE A 260 8.13 16.67 5.01
N ASP A 261 8.85 17.47 5.78
CA ASP A 261 9.65 18.56 5.26
C ASP A 261 10.83 18.05 4.44
N ASP A 262 11.15 18.74 3.34
CA ASP A 262 12.25 18.42 2.41
C ASP A 262 12.18 17.02 1.78
N GLU A 263 11.00 16.39 1.77
CA GLU A 263 10.79 15.09 1.15
C GLU A 263 9.97 15.23 -0.15
N GLY A 264 10.31 14.42 -1.15
CA GLY A 264 9.59 14.28 -2.40
C GLY A 264 9.00 12.89 -2.59
N HIS A 265 8.36 12.66 -3.73
CA HIS A 265 7.59 11.44 -4.03
C HIS A 265 8.38 10.13 -3.88
N THR A 266 9.67 10.14 -4.16
CA THR A 266 10.53 8.96 -4.13
C THR A 266 11.31 8.81 -2.81
N SER A 267 11.46 9.86 -2.02
CA SER A 267 12.21 9.83 -0.76
C SER A 267 11.31 9.68 0.46
N VAL A 268 10.05 10.11 0.40
CA VAL A 268 9.12 10.07 1.53
C VAL A 268 8.61 8.66 1.92
N PRO A 269 8.49 7.64 1.04
CA PRO A 269 7.84 6.38 1.39
C PRO A 269 8.44 5.63 2.59
N PRO A 270 9.78 5.53 2.76
CA PRO A 270 10.36 4.90 3.95
C PRO A 270 10.01 5.64 5.25
N VAL A 271 9.91 6.97 5.18
CA VAL A 271 9.55 7.80 6.35
C VAL A 271 8.08 7.61 6.69
N VAL A 272 7.20 7.59 5.69
CA VAL A 272 5.77 7.29 5.86
C VAL A 272 5.58 5.92 6.49
N LEU A 273 6.26 4.90 5.97
CA LEU A 273 6.18 3.53 6.51
C LEU A 273 6.58 3.49 8.00
N THR A 274 7.73 4.07 8.35
CA THR A 274 8.20 4.05 9.75
C THR A 274 7.28 4.81 10.69
N ARG A 275 6.72 5.94 10.26
CA ARG A 275 5.77 6.73 11.07
C ARG A 275 4.42 6.04 11.18
N GLY A 276 3.91 5.50 10.07
CA GLY A 276 2.65 4.74 10.03
C GLY A 276 2.71 3.51 10.93
N LEU A 277 3.76 2.71 10.87
CA LEU A 277 3.95 1.55 11.75
C LEU A 277 3.97 1.93 13.24
N ARG A 278 4.58 3.05 13.60
CA ARG A 278 4.55 3.54 14.99
C ARG A 278 3.17 4.03 15.43
N ARG A 279 2.28 4.39 14.52
CA ARG A 279 0.88 4.72 14.80
C ARG A 279 0.02 3.45 14.90
N ALA A 280 0.26 2.49 14.02
CA ALA A 280 -0.40 1.19 14.06
C ALA A 280 -0.07 0.39 15.34
N PHE A 281 1.16 0.49 15.82
CA PHE A 281 1.65 -0.23 17.00
C PHE A 281 2.20 0.73 18.05
N PRO A 282 1.34 1.48 18.76
CA PRO A 282 1.78 2.36 19.85
C PRO A 282 2.38 1.55 21.00
N ARG A 283 3.37 2.14 21.72
CA ARG A 283 4.00 1.54 22.90
C ARG A 283 3.09 1.60 24.11
#